data_344de6030fbf9a74bda286585fff65b0
#
_entry.id   344de6030fbf9a74bda286585fff65b0
#
_cell.length_a   1.000
_cell.length_b   1.000
_cell.length_c   1.000
_cell.angle_alpha   90.00
_cell.angle_beta   90.00
_cell.angle_gamma   90.00
#
_symmetry.space_group_name_H-M   'P 1'
#
loop_
_entity.id
_entity.type
_entity.pdbx_description
1 polymer ?
#
loop_
_entity_poly.entity_id
_entity_poly.type
_entity_poly.pdbx_seq_one_letter_code
_entity_poly.pdbx_strand_id
1 'polypeptide(L)'
;DLAKFGQFILNKGSWNNKQLLAPEYIEKLLTVYINTDDKVFPDSKLGYGYYFWKCQPEKAFRCAGLFGQYCIILPKENMVIAITSNAENEQKQAILSATWKFLAQIKKDNKSSTQDLSSLNNYLSKLHLPYLPNDNSIIPEIFQQEFKFSHNPLNLNSISFSQISPDCIRINITLNTRKYNLLAKLNTWKNNNTNSENDNFDSCTTIFYENPYANYGWQNNKLNLKLVYNQGIFIDTLEFNYYNHQLYLHYNPTSSFIIRTKPHYFISNPIK
;
A
#
# COMPACT_ATOMS: atom_id res chain seq x y z
N ASP A 1 -9.64 -13.64 2.85
CA ASP A 1 -9.11 -14.89 3.42
C ASP A 1 -8.51 -14.69 4.81
N LEU A 2 -7.77 -13.61 5.08
CA LEU A 2 -7.17 -13.35 6.39
C LEU A 2 -8.21 -13.29 7.53
N ALA A 3 -9.36 -12.63 7.31
CA ALA A 3 -10.46 -12.59 8.28
C ALA A 3 -11.07 -13.98 8.53
N LYS A 4 -11.17 -14.84 7.49
CA LYS A 4 -11.64 -16.22 7.65
C LYS A 4 -10.69 -17.05 8.50
N PHE A 5 -9.38 -16.85 8.33
CA PHE A 5 -8.39 -17.48 9.20
C PHE A 5 -8.54 -17.04 10.65
N GLY A 6 -8.70 -15.74 10.88
CA GLY A 6 -8.98 -15.21 12.24
C GLY A 6 -10.24 -15.80 12.85
N GLN A 7 -11.33 -15.92 12.06
CA GLN A 7 -12.56 -16.53 12.51
C GLN A 7 -12.40 -18.02 12.86
N PHE A 8 -11.60 -18.75 12.10
CA PHE A 8 -11.26 -20.14 12.40
C PHE A 8 -10.54 -20.27 13.76
N ILE A 9 -9.59 -19.38 14.06
CA ILE A 9 -8.90 -19.35 15.35
C ILE A 9 -9.88 -18.95 16.48
N LEU A 10 -10.72 -17.93 16.24
CA LEU A 10 -11.73 -17.48 17.20
C LEU A 10 -12.71 -18.61 17.55
N ASN A 11 -13.09 -19.42 16.56
CA ASN A 11 -13.95 -20.61 16.70
C ASN A 11 -13.19 -21.83 17.24
N LYS A 12 -12.02 -21.65 17.86
CA LYS A 12 -11.20 -22.71 18.45
C LYS A 12 -10.89 -23.86 17.49
N GLY A 13 -10.57 -23.53 16.24
CA GLY A 13 -10.18 -24.52 15.22
C GLY A 13 -11.35 -25.23 14.54
N SER A 14 -12.58 -24.72 14.68
CA SER A 14 -13.75 -25.23 13.98
C SER A 14 -14.07 -24.37 12.76
N TRP A 15 -14.42 -25.02 11.63
CA TRP A 15 -14.84 -24.39 10.39
C TRP A 15 -15.95 -25.21 9.72
N ASN A 16 -17.04 -24.56 9.31
CA ASN A 16 -18.20 -25.20 8.69
C ASN A 16 -18.71 -26.42 9.48
N ASN A 17 -18.86 -26.28 10.79
CA ASN A 17 -19.27 -27.31 11.74
C ASN A 17 -18.35 -28.55 11.80
N LYS A 18 -17.11 -28.42 11.32
CA LYS A 18 -16.08 -29.46 11.44
C LYS A 18 -14.94 -28.96 12.31
N GLN A 19 -14.56 -29.75 13.32
CA GLN A 19 -13.36 -29.51 14.09
C GLN A 19 -12.14 -29.92 13.26
N LEU A 20 -11.34 -28.95 12.79
CA LEU A 20 -10.14 -29.18 11.97
C LEU A 20 -8.86 -29.20 12.80
N LEU A 21 -8.80 -28.41 13.87
CA LEU A 21 -7.73 -28.42 14.87
C LEU A 21 -8.32 -28.58 16.25
N ALA A 22 -7.65 -29.35 17.11
CA ALA A 22 -8.07 -29.52 18.50
C ALA A 22 -8.13 -28.15 19.23
N PRO A 23 -9.18 -27.88 20.02
CA PRO A 23 -9.27 -26.63 20.81
C PRO A 23 -8.06 -26.37 21.69
N GLU A 24 -7.50 -27.43 22.30
CA GLU A 24 -6.32 -27.39 23.16
C GLU A 24 -5.06 -26.93 22.36
N TYR A 25 -5.00 -27.25 21.07
CA TYR A 25 -3.94 -26.79 20.21
C TYR A 25 -4.06 -25.28 19.93
N ILE A 26 -5.27 -24.78 19.71
CA ILE A 26 -5.53 -23.34 19.57
C ILE A 26 -5.14 -22.59 20.87
N GLU A 27 -5.46 -23.14 22.04
CA GLU A 27 -5.07 -22.56 23.31
C GLU A 27 -3.55 -22.49 23.45
N LYS A 28 -2.82 -23.53 23.01
CA LYS A 28 -1.36 -23.50 22.95
C LYS A 28 -0.83 -22.44 21.98
N LEU A 29 -1.43 -22.28 20.80
CA LEU A 29 -1.02 -21.24 19.83
C LEU A 29 -1.07 -19.84 20.46
N LEU A 30 -2.07 -19.58 21.28
CA LEU A 30 -2.34 -18.27 21.88
C LEU A 30 -1.68 -18.10 23.26
N THR A 31 -0.90 -19.08 23.72
CA THR A 31 -0.11 -18.96 24.95
C THR A 31 1.20 -18.22 24.69
N VAL A 32 1.58 -17.34 25.61
CA VAL A 32 2.86 -16.64 25.54
C VAL A 32 3.98 -17.56 26.03
N TYR A 33 4.96 -17.83 25.17
CA TYR A 33 6.15 -18.62 25.49
C TYR A 33 7.43 -17.81 25.50
N ILE A 34 7.45 -16.68 24.79
CA ILE A 34 8.63 -15.84 24.63
C ILE A 34 8.33 -14.47 25.23
N ASN A 35 9.16 -14.06 26.15
CA ASN A 35 9.17 -12.68 26.65
C ASN A 35 9.76 -11.76 25.57
N THR A 36 9.14 -10.60 25.37
CA THR A 36 9.51 -9.63 24.36
C THR A 36 9.63 -8.20 24.93
N ASP A 37 9.91 -8.05 26.21
CA ASP A 37 10.04 -6.76 26.91
C ASP A 37 11.14 -5.87 26.32
N ASP A 38 12.12 -6.47 25.64
CA ASP A 38 13.23 -5.81 24.95
C ASP A 38 12.81 -5.04 23.68
N LYS A 39 11.61 -5.27 23.19
CA LYS A 39 11.12 -4.62 21.96
C LYS A 39 10.83 -3.14 22.19
N VAL A 40 10.86 -2.37 21.08
CA VAL A 40 10.71 -0.90 21.15
C VAL A 40 9.23 -0.50 21.29
N PHE A 41 8.35 -1.11 20.52
CA PHE A 41 6.94 -0.69 20.43
C PHE A 41 6.08 -1.34 21.53
N PRO A 42 5.13 -0.58 22.13
CA PRO A 42 4.31 -1.07 23.25
C PRO A 42 3.63 -2.42 22.96
N ASP A 43 3.00 -2.56 21.80
CA ASP A 43 2.32 -3.81 21.44
C ASP A 43 3.27 -4.98 21.13
N SER A 44 4.54 -4.70 20.94
CA SER A 44 5.56 -5.73 20.72
C SER A 44 6.20 -6.22 22.02
N LYS A 45 5.93 -5.58 23.15
CA LYS A 45 6.46 -5.95 24.47
C LYS A 45 5.60 -6.97 25.23
N LEU A 46 4.44 -7.35 24.71
CA LEU A 46 3.44 -8.08 25.46
C LEU A 46 3.62 -9.60 25.45
N GLY A 47 4.60 -10.09 24.69
CA GLY A 47 4.93 -11.51 24.57
C GLY A 47 4.45 -12.14 23.26
N TYR A 48 5.03 -13.31 22.95
CA TYR A 48 4.86 -14.04 21.71
C TYR A 48 4.62 -15.52 21.93
N GLY A 49 3.63 -16.07 21.23
CA GLY A 49 3.30 -17.49 21.22
C GLY A 49 3.75 -18.17 19.94
N TYR A 50 3.01 -19.17 19.45
CA TYR A 50 3.28 -19.82 18.17
C TYR A 50 2.73 -18.99 17.01
N TYR A 51 3.56 -18.06 16.48
CA TYR A 51 3.23 -17.09 15.42
C TYR A 51 2.17 -16.04 15.80
N PHE A 52 1.78 -15.95 17.07
CA PHE A 52 0.85 -14.96 17.59
C PHE A 52 1.50 -14.05 18.61
N TRP A 53 1.33 -12.75 18.43
CA TRP A 53 1.67 -11.71 19.40
C TRP A 53 0.50 -11.51 20.36
N LYS A 54 0.76 -11.40 21.63
CA LYS A 54 -0.25 -10.92 22.58
C LYS A 54 -0.57 -9.45 22.30
N CYS A 55 -1.83 -9.06 22.54
CA CYS A 55 -2.33 -7.71 22.38
C CYS A 55 -2.67 -7.05 23.73
N GLN A 56 -2.84 -5.71 23.72
CA GLN A 56 -3.26 -4.97 24.92
C GLN A 56 -4.64 -5.39 25.46
N PRO A 57 -5.70 -5.59 24.62
CA PRO A 57 -6.95 -6.10 25.13
C PRO A 57 -6.79 -7.50 25.75
N GLU A 58 -7.56 -7.75 26.80
CA GLU A 58 -7.52 -9.02 27.53
C GLU A 58 -7.81 -10.21 26.61
N LYS A 59 -6.98 -11.24 26.69
CA LYS A 59 -7.06 -12.47 25.88
C LYS A 59 -7.03 -12.25 24.36
N ALA A 60 -6.61 -11.07 23.90
CA ALA A 60 -6.45 -10.76 22.50
C ALA A 60 -5.06 -11.12 21.98
N PHE A 61 -5.03 -11.61 20.74
CA PHE A 61 -3.81 -11.99 20.03
C PHE A 61 -3.88 -11.52 18.58
N ARG A 62 -2.71 -11.41 17.94
CA ARG A 62 -2.65 -11.06 16.51
C ARG A 62 -1.56 -11.85 15.79
N CYS A 63 -1.84 -12.22 14.54
CA CYS A 63 -0.78 -12.40 13.55
C CYS A 63 -0.30 -11.02 13.09
N ALA A 64 0.99 -10.87 12.86
CA ALA A 64 1.58 -9.62 12.39
C ALA A 64 2.56 -9.91 11.25
N GLY A 65 2.30 -9.31 10.11
CA GLY A 65 3.16 -9.37 8.92
C GLY A 65 3.89 -8.06 8.68
N LEU A 66 4.80 -8.07 7.71
CA LEU A 66 5.50 -6.87 7.27
C LEU A 66 4.49 -5.81 6.81
N PHE A 67 4.87 -4.54 6.97
CA PHE A 67 4.08 -3.38 6.56
C PHE A 67 2.69 -3.27 7.21
N GLY A 68 2.49 -3.87 8.38
CA GLY A 68 1.24 -3.74 9.14
C GLY A 68 0.10 -4.60 8.61
N GLN A 69 0.40 -5.80 8.13
CA GLN A 69 -0.61 -6.82 7.87
C GLN A 69 -1.00 -7.44 9.20
N TYR A 70 -2.27 -7.31 9.60
CA TYR A 70 -2.73 -7.83 10.88
C TYR A 70 -3.96 -8.70 10.74
N CYS A 71 -3.98 -9.79 11.51
CA CYS A 71 -5.18 -10.53 11.85
C CYS A 71 -5.29 -10.52 13.37
N ILE A 72 -6.21 -9.73 13.89
CA ILE A 72 -6.42 -9.53 15.32
C ILE A 72 -7.62 -10.35 15.76
N ILE A 73 -7.43 -11.20 16.76
CA ILE A 73 -8.45 -12.07 17.32
C ILE A 73 -8.79 -11.56 18.72
N LEU A 74 -10.07 -11.28 18.95
CA LEU A 74 -10.64 -10.66 20.13
C LEU A 74 -11.72 -11.58 20.72
N PRO A 75 -11.35 -12.63 21.49
CA PRO A 75 -12.32 -13.62 21.98
C PRO A 75 -13.38 -13.02 22.90
N LYS A 76 -13.03 -12.00 23.71
CA LYS A 76 -13.95 -11.34 24.62
C LYS A 76 -15.07 -10.58 23.90
N GLU A 77 -14.72 -9.97 22.77
CA GLU A 77 -15.62 -9.20 21.92
C GLU A 77 -16.31 -10.08 20.88
N ASN A 78 -15.93 -11.35 20.75
CA ASN A 78 -16.31 -12.25 19.68
C ASN A 78 -16.10 -11.61 18.30
N MET A 79 -14.89 -11.07 18.09
CA MET A 79 -14.57 -10.24 16.92
C MET A 79 -13.23 -10.63 16.30
N VAL A 80 -13.14 -10.47 15.00
CA VAL A 80 -11.89 -10.52 14.22
C VAL A 80 -11.73 -9.23 13.45
N ILE A 81 -10.51 -8.66 13.49
CA ILE A 81 -10.16 -7.50 12.68
C ILE A 81 -9.02 -7.90 11.75
N ALA A 82 -9.26 -7.85 10.45
CA ALA A 82 -8.24 -8.04 9.43
C ALA A 82 -7.84 -6.68 8.86
N ILE A 83 -6.54 -6.41 8.83
CA ILE A 83 -5.98 -5.17 8.32
C ILE A 83 -4.93 -5.50 7.27
N THR A 84 -5.04 -4.88 6.10
CA THR A 84 -4.00 -4.84 5.07
C THR A 84 -3.52 -3.40 4.94
N SER A 85 -2.22 -3.19 4.97
CA SER A 85 -1.65 -1.85 4.92
C SER A 85 -0.29 -1.81 4.25
N ASN A 86 0.20 -0.60 3.99
CA ASN A 86 1.58 -0.33 3.61
C ASN A 86 2.16 0.65 4.64
N ALA A 87 2.36 0.16 5.86
CA ALA A 87 2.83 0.94 7.00
C ALA A 87 4.26 0.55 7.37
N GLU A 88 5.11 1.53 7.54
CA GLU A 88 6.45 1.35 8.09
C GLU A 88 6.45 1.48 9.62
N ASN A 89 7.52 1.14 10.25
CA ASN A 89 7.81 1.02 11.67
C ASN A 89 6.84 1.72 12.65
N GLU A 90 6.93 3.04 12.82
CA GLU A 90 6.07 3.79 13.76
C GLU A 90 4.60 3.77 13.33
N GLN A 91 4.34 3.73 12.02
CA GLN A 91 2.98 3.66 11.48
C GLN A 91 2.29 2.34 11.85
N LYS A 92 3.04 1.24 11.95
CA LYS A 92 2.49 -0.07 12.40
C LYS A 92 1.95 0.02 13.83
N GLN A 93 2.65 0.70 14.73
CA GLN A 93 2.15 0.95 16.08
C GLN A 93 0.95 1.90 16.09
N ALA A 94 0.96 2.93 15.23
CA ALA A 94 -0.16 3.87 15.10
C ALA A 94 -1.46 3.16 14.66
N ILE A 95 -1.37 2.18 13.74
CA ILE A 95 -2.52 1.35 13.34
C ILE A 95 -3.09 0.57 14.54
N LEU A 96 -2.23 -0.09 15.32
CA LEU A 96 -2.67 -0.82 16.50
C LEU A 96 -3.28 0.12 17.54
N SER A 97 -2.67 1.27 17.80
CA SER A 97 -3.18 2.27 18.73
C SER A 97 -4.55 2.81 18.29
N ALA A 98 -4.75 3.06 17.00
CA ALA A 98 -6.05 3.45 16.44
C ALA A 98 -7.09 2.33 16.61
N THR A 99 -6.69 1.07 16.40
CA THR A 99 -7.56 -0.09 16.60
C THR A 99 -8.00 -0.22 18.05
N TRP A 100 -7.10 -0.03 19.02
CA TRP A 100 -7.46 -0.08 20.45
C TRP A 100 -8.38 1.08 20.85
N LYS A 101 -8.14 2.27 20.32
CA LYS A 101 -9.01 3.42 20.51
C LYS A 101 -10.41 3.18 19.95
N PHE A 102 -10.52 2.60 18.76
CA PHE A 102 -11.79 2.20 18.14
C PHE A 102 -12.53 1.19 19.02
N LEU A 103 -11.85 0.12 19.48
CA LEU A 103 -12.47 -0.88 20.35
C LEU A 103 -13.02 -0.30 21.64
N ALA A 104 -12.32 0.67 22.25
CA ALA A 104 -12.79 1.36 23.46
C ALA A 104 -14.08 2.16 23.23
N GLN A 105 -14.39 2.54 21.99
CA GLN A 105 -15.57 3.31 21.60
C GLN A 105 -16.77 2.43 21.19
N ILE A 106 -16.55 1.15 20.91
CA ILE A 106 -17.64 0.24 20.55
C ILE A 106 -18.57 0.07 21.76
N LYS A 107 -19.81 0.52 21.62
CA LYS A 107 -20.86 0.31 22.62
C LYS A 107 -21.46 -1.09 22.45
N LYS A 108 -21.59 -1.83 23.55
CA LYS A 108 -22.07 -3.23 23.54
C LYS A 108 -23.53 -3.39 23.10
N ASP A 109 -24.33 -2.34 23.13
CA ASP A 109 -25.79 -2.41 22.95
C ASP A 109 -26.28 -1.69 21.68
N ASN A 110 -25.54 -1.74 20.61
CA ASN A 110 -25.96 -1.13 19.34
C ASN A 110 -26.97 -2.04 18.63
N LYS A 111 -28.26 -1.72 18.71
CA LYS A 111 -29.24 -2.22 17.75
C LYS A 111 -28.98 -1.49 16.43
N SER A 112 -28.47 -2.20 15.43
CA SER A 112 -28.31 -1.65 14.09
C SER A 112 -29.65 -1.52 13.38
N SER A 113 -29.86 -0.45 12.66
CA SER A 113 -31.02 -0.23 11.79
C SER A 113 -30.66 -0.43 10.33
N THR A 114 -31.68 -0.61 9.46
CA THR A 114 -31.47 -0.59 7.99
C THR A 114 -30.89 0.73 7.51
N GLN A 115 -31.22 1.84 8.19
CA GLN A 115 -30.67 3.17 7.94
C GLN A 115 -29.15 3.21 8.19
N ASP A 116 -28.67 2.56 9.27
CA ASP A 116 -27.25 2.50 9.61
C ASP A 116 -26.46 1.70 8.56
N LEU A 117 -27.02 0.60 8.05
CA LEU A 117 -26.43 -0.18 6.98
C LEU A 117 -26.33 0.61 5.68
N SER A 118 -27.39 1.36 5.32
CA SER A 118 -27.39 2.22 4.15
C SER A 118 -26.33 3.33 4.26
N SER A 119 -26.23 3.95 5.42
CA SER A 119 -25.24 4.98 5.72
C SER A 119 -23.81 4.42 5.65
N LEU A 120 -23.57 3.24 6.19
CA LEU A 120 -22.27 2.55 6.12
C LEU A 120 -21.91 2.24 4.68
N ASN A 121 -22.82 1.66 3.90
CA ASN A 121 -22.55 1.34 2.49
C ASN A 121 -22.24 2.59 1.66
N ASN A 122 -22.95 3.70 1.88
CA ASN A 122 -22.68 4.97 1.25
C ASN A 122 -21.30 5.54 1.66
N TYR A 123 -20.89 5.38 2.92
CA TYR A 123 -19.57 5.76 3.37
C TYR A 123 -18.49 4.88 2.71
N LEU A 124 -18.64 3.56 2.75
CA LEU A 124 -17.68 2.60 2.18
C LEU A 124 -17.50 2.81 0.67
N SER A 125 -18.56 3.11 -0.07
CA SER A 125 -18.49 3.35 -1.52
C SER A 125 -17.70 4.60 -1.90
N LYS A 126 -17.46 5.51 -0.97
CA LYS A 126 -16.70 6.75 -1.15
C LYS A 126 -15.25 6.63 -0.67
N LEU A 127 -14.88 5.50 -0.06
CA LEU A 127 -13.51 5.30 0.39
C LEU A 127 -12.58 5.09 -0.81
N HIS A 128 -11.54 5.88 -0.87
CA HIS A 128 -10.46 5.75 -1.83
C HIS A 128 -9.15 6.23 -1.21
N LEU A 129 -8.02 5.80 -1.77
CA LEU A 129 -6.74 6.38 -1.43
C LEU A 129 -6.72 7.87 -1.83
N PRO A 130 -6.12 8.75 -1.02
CA PRO A 130 -6.03 10.17 -1.35
C PRO A 130 -5.37 10.39 -2.71
N TYR A 131 -5.99 11.25 -3.51
CA TYR A 131 -5.42 11.71 -4.77
C TYR A 131 -4.29 12.71 -4.52
N LEU A 132 -3.41 12.85 -5.51
CA LEU A 132 -2.41 13.90 -5.49
C LEU A 132 -3.08 15.27 -5.61
N PRO A 133 -2.57 16.28 -4.90
CA PRO A 133 -3.02 17.66 -5.06
C PRO A 133 -2.84 18.13 -6.50
N ASN A 134 -3.75 19.00 -6.96
CA ASN A 134 -3.67 19.62 -8.27
C ASN A 134 -4.04 21.09 -8.18
N ASP A 135 -3.08 21.97 -8.43
CA ASP A 135 -3.27 23.44 -8.46
C ASP A 135 -3.36 24.00 -9.87
N ASN A 136 -3.40 23.11 -10.89
CA ASN A 136 -3.41 23.44 -12.32
C ASN A 136 -2.18 24.23 -12.81
N SER A 137 -1.06 24.17 -12.12
CA SER A 137 0.21 24.80 -12.51
C SER A 137 0.91 24.01 -13.63
N ILE A 138 0.23 23.85 -14.78
CA ILE A 138 0.66 23.01 -15.89
C ILE A 138 1.81 23.68 -16.63
N ILE A 139 2.84 22.91 -16.98
CA ILE A 139 3.91 23.29 -17.90
C ILE A 139 3.66 22.57 -19.25
N PRO A 140 3.10 23.22 -20.27
CA PRO A 140 2.73 22.56 -21.52
C PRO A 140 3.90 21.95 -22.29
N GLU A 141 5.11 22.51 -22.14
CA GLU A 141 6.31 22.09 -22.83
C GLU A 141 6.71 20.66 -22.48
N ILE A 142 6.31 20.14 -21.33
CA ILE A 142 6.62 18.76 -20.91
C ILE A 142 5.95 17.73 -21.85
N PHE A 143 4.87 18.09 -22.53
CA PHE A 143 4.12 17.21 -23.44
C PHE A 143 4.66 17.20 -24.88
N GLN A 144 5.65 18.01 -25.20
CA GLN A 144 6.07 18.25 -26.58
C GLN A 144 7.32 17.47 -26.96
N GLN A 145 7.92 16.73 -26.04
CA GLN A 145 9.26 16.18 -26.24
C GLN A 145 9.51 14.85 -25.50
N GLU A 146 10.54 14.14 -25.95
CA GLU A 146 11.09 12.99 -25.26
C GLU A 146 12.36 13.40 -24.49
N PHE A 147 12.38 13.14 -23.22
CA PHE A 147 13.50 13.39 -22.33
C PHE A 147 14.42 12.17 -22.28
N LYS A 148 15.65 12.30 -22.72
CA LYS A 148 16.67 11.22 -22.71
C LYS A 148 17.60 11.38 -21.53
N PHE A 149 17.98 10.28 -20.93
CA PHE A 149 18.86 10.24 -19.77
C PHE A 149 20.18 9.56 -20.13
N SER A 150 21.30 10.07 -19.61
CA SER A 150 22.58 9.40 -19.66
C SER A 150 22.57 8.16 -18.78
N HIS A 151 23.61 7.32 -18.87
CA HIS A 151 23.75 6.11 -18.06
C HIS A 151 23.49 6.40 -16.58
N ASN A 152 22.63 5.58 -15.95
CA ASN A 152 22.19 5.75 -14.57
C ASN A 152 21.86 4.39 -13.92
N PRO A 153 21.82 4.32 -12.59
CA PRO A 153 21.62 3.05 -11.85
C PRO A 153 20.33 2.31 -12.15
N LEU A 154 19.29 3.00 -12.62
CA LEU A 154 18.00 2.40 -12.96
C LEU A 154 17.90 2.01 -14.43
N ASN A 155 18.92 2.28 -15.24
CA ASN A 155 18.91 2.10 -16.70
C ASN A 155 17.72 2.82 -17.37
N LEU A 156 17.33 3.97 -16.82
CA LEU A 156 16.31 4.82 -17.39
C LEU A 156 16.89 5.50 -18.66
N ASN A 157 16.31 5.18 -19.82
CA ASN A 157 16.75 5.70 -21.11
C ASN A 157 15.99 6.97 -21.50
N SER A 158 14.64 6.90 -21.44
CA SER A 158 13.82 8.04 -21.82
C SER A 158 12.46 8.06 -21.13
N ILE A 159 11.88 9.26 -21.04
CA ILE A 159 10.51 9.52 -20.62
C ILE A 159 9.87 10.50 -21.59
N SER A 160 8.61 10.26 -21.96
CA SER A 160 7.77 11.24 -22.66
C SER A 160 6.35 11.26 -22.11
N PHE A 161 5.69 12.38 -22.29
CA PHE A 161 4.34 12.61 -21.84
C PHE A 161 3.44 13.02 -23.00
N SER A 162 2.16 12.63 -22.95
CA SER A 162 1.16 13.14 -23.88
C SER A 162 -0.19 13.32 -23.19
N GLN A 163 -0.87 14.42 -23.50
CA GLN A 163 -2.21 14.69 -23.03
C GLN A 163 -3.20 13.84 -23.84
N ILE A 164 -4.00 13.02 -23.18
CA ILE A 164 -5.02 12.16 -23.79
C ILE A 164 -6.40 12.81 -23.69
N SER A 165 -6.70 13.39 -22.54
CA SER A 165 -7.90 14.17 -22.27
C SER A 165 -7.57 15.24 -21.21
N PRO A 166 -8.45 16.19 -20.89
CA PRO A 166 -8.19 17.21 -19.87
C PRO A 166 -7.81 16.64 -18.51
N ASP A 167 -8.26 15.42 -18.19
CA ASP A 167 -8.02 14.73 -16.92
C ASP A 167 -7.10 13.52 -17.02
N CYS A 168 -6.54 13.23 -18.21
CA CYS A 168 -5.75 12.00 -18.44
C CYS A 168 -4.49 12.27 -19.24
N ILE A 169 -3.36 11.79 -18.72
CA ILE A 169 -2.07 11.82 -19.41
C ILE A 169 -1.57 10.39 -19.66
N ARG A 170 -0.78 10.25 -20.72
CA ARG A 170 0.03 9.06 -20.99
C ARG A 170 1.48 9.38 -20.66
N ILE A 171 2.14 8.43 -20.00
CA ILE A 171 3.55 8.51 -19.66
C ILE A 171 4.23 7.28 -20.26
N ASN A 172 5.15 7.50 -21.18
CA ASN A 172 5.98 6.44 -21.76
C ASN A 172 7.34 6.48 -21.07
N ILE A 173 7.78 5.34 -20.55
CA ILE A 173 9.06 5.20 -19.86
C ILE A 173 9.81 4.05 -20.52
N THR A 174 11.06 4.29 -20.90
CA THR A 174 11.95 3.26 -21.44
C THR A 174 13.06 2.96 -20.45
N LEU A 175 13.13 1.72 -19.99
CA LEU A 175 14.18 1.21 -19.10
C LEU A 175 14.92 0.09 -19.83
N ASN A 176 16.21 0.25 -20.13
CA ASN A 176 16.94 -0.66 -21.02
C ASN A 176 16.20 -0.84 -22.36
N THR A 177 15.71 -2.07 -22.59
CA THR A 177 14.91 -2.43 -23.76
C THR A 177 13.40 -2.49 -23.48
N ARG A 178 12.99 -2.37 -22.21
CA ARG A 178 11.57 -2.47 -21.79
C ARG A 178 10.88 -1.11 -21.92
N LYS A 179 9.67 -1.12 -22.46
CA LYS A 179 8.83 0.07 -22.62
C LYS A 179 7.58 -0.06 -21.75
N TYR A 180 7.35 0.94 -20.91
CA TYR A 180 6.17 1.06 -20.08
C TYR A 180 5.29 2.18 -20.64
N ASN A 181 4.01 1.90 -20.77
CA ASN A 181 3.02 2.86 -21.23
C ASN A 181 1.94 2.97 -20.14
N LEU A 182 1.98 4.04 -19.38
CA LEU A 182 1.11 4.27 -18.24
C LEU A 182 0.09 5.37 -18.57
N LEU A 183 -1.16 5.15 -18.21
CA LEU A 183 -2.19 6.18 -18.17
C LEU A 183 -2.39 6.61 -16.72
N ALA A 184 -2.36 7.91 -16.46
CA ALA A 184 -2.66 8.47 -15.14
C ALA A 184 -3.79 9.50 -15.25
N LYS A 185 -4.62 9.57 -14.20
CA LYS A 185 -5.76 10.50 -14.19
C LYS A 185 -5.69 11.46 -13.00
N LEU A 186 -6.26 12.66 -13.20
CA LEU A 186 -6.57 13.60 -12.14
C LEU A 186 -7.77 13.12 -11.31
N ASN A 187 -7.74 13.36 -10.00
CA ASN A 187 -8.87 13.14 -9.09
C ASN A 187 -9.53 11.75 -9.18
N THR A 188 -8.82 10.78 -9.71
CA THR A 188 -9.22 9.37 -9.74
C THR A 188 -8.02 8.46 -9.96
N TRP A 189 -8.18 7.16 -9.67
CA TRP A 189 -7.16 6.15 -9.92
C TRP A 189 -7.40 5.46 -11.25
N LYS A 190 -6.41 5.52 -12.16
CA LYS A 190 -6.46 4.79 -13.44
C LYS A 190 -5.79 3.43 -13.27
N ASN A 191 -6.55 2.37 -13.50
CA ASN A 191 -6.00 1.02 -13.57
C ASN A 191 -5.27 0.84 -14.92
N ASN A 192 -4.01 0.45 -14.86
CA ASN A 192 -3.17 0.14 -16.02
C ASN A 192 -3.05 -1.37 -16.18
N ASN A 193 -4.15 -2.05 -16.43
CA ASN A 193 -4.14 -3.47 -16.69
C ASN A 193 -3.49 -3.70 -18.07
N THR A 194 -2.22 -4.07 -18.09
CA THR A 194 -1.53 -4.47 -19.32
C THR A 194 -1.74 -5.97 -19.49
N ASN A 195 -2.54 -6.38 -20.47
CA ASN A 195 -2.62 -7.77 -20.90
C ASN A 195 -1.35 -8.12 -21.71
N SER A 196 -0.17 -7.98 -21.14
CA SER A 196 1.06 -8.45 -21.77
C SER A 196 1.29 -9.91 -21.37
N GLU A 197 0.99 -10.82 -22.27
CA GLU A 197 1.18 -12.28 -22.09
C GLU A 197 2.66 -12.73 -22.07
N ASN A 198 3.65 -11.83 -22.03
CA ASN A 198 5.05 -12.18 -22.32
C ASN A 198 6.11 -11.65 -21.37
N ASP A 199 5.79 -11.26 -20.16
CA ASP A 199 6.85 -10.85 -19.23
C ASP A 199 7.18 -11.94 -18.20
N ASN A 200 8.23 -12.70 -18.46
CA ASN A 200 8.89 -13.50 -17.45
C ASN A 200 9.37 -12.59 -16.32
N PHE A 201 8.75 -12.75 -15.19
CA PHE A 201 8.96 -11.99 -13.97
C PHE A 201 10.36 -12.29 -13.41
N ASP A 202 11.32 -11.43 -13.65
CA ASP A 202 12.55 -11.40 -12.86
C ASP A 202 12.31 -10.46 -11.68
N SER A 203 11.92 -11.05 -10.57
CA SER A 203 11.41 -10.36 -9.37
C SER A 203 12.41 -9.44 -8.66
N CYS A 204 13.66 -9.48 -9.06
CA CYS A 204 14.74 -8.78 -8.34
C CYS A 204 15.17 -7.44 -8.94
N THR A 205 14.76 -7.10 -10.16
CA THR A 205 15.31 -5.93 -10.86
C THR A 205 14.28 -4.97 -11.49
N THR A 206 12.98 -5.22 -11.35
CA THR A 206 11.95 -4.39 -11.98
C THR A 206 11.61 -3.17 -11.11
N ILE A 207 11.84 -1.98 -11.63
CA ILE A 207 11.50 -0.70 -10.99
C ILE A 207 10.00 -0.47 -10.97
N PHE A 208 9.30 -0.90 -12.02
CA PHE A 208 7.84 -0.84 -12.11
C PHE A 208 7.28 -2.26 -12.15
N TYR A 209 6.36 -2.55 -11.22
CA TYR A 209 5.56 -3.77 -11.26
C TYR A 209 4.45 -3.61 -12.31
N GLU A 210 3.93 -4.73 -12.77
CA GLU A 210 2.81 -4.74 -13.70
C GLU A 210 1.53 -4.16 -13.06
N ASN A 211 0.71 -3.53 -13.88
CA ASN A 211 -0.65 -3.11 -13.56
C ASN A 211 -0.80 -2.13 -12.38
N PRO A 212 -0.05 -1.02 -12.30
CA PRO A 212 -0.26 -0.04 -11.25
C PRO A 212 -1.59 0.70 -11.44
N TYR A 213 -2.17 1.10 -10.32
CA TYR A 213 -3.13 2.19 -10.29
C TYR A 213 -2.34 3.50 -10.29
N ALA A 214 -2.64 4.39 -11.21
CA ALA A 214 -1.92 5.64 -11.39
C ALA A 214 -2.83 6.86 -11.21
N ASN A 215 -2.35 7.82 -10.44
CA ASN A 215 -2.94 9.13 -10.26
C ASN A 215 -1.86 10.18 -10.42
N TYR A 216 -2.20 11.33 -11.05
CA TYR A 216 -1.27 12.44 -11.18
C TYR A 216 -1.89 13.75 -10.71
N GLY A 217 -1.05 14.74 -10.48
CA GLY A 217 -1.44 16.10 -10.15
C GLY A 217 -0.30 17.07 -10.42
N TRP A 218 -0.66 18.33 -10.66
CA TRP A 218 0.28 19.45 -10.77
C TRP A 218 0.31 20.21 -9.46
N GLN A 219 1.50 20.54 -8.98
CA GLN A 219 1.69 21.34 -7.79
C GLN A 219 2.99 22.15 -7.89
N ASN A 220 2.88 23.47 -7.79
CA ASN A 220 4.03 24.38 -7.88
C ASN A 220 4.86 24.16 -9.15
N ASN A 221 4.21 24.06 -10.30
CA ASN A 221 4.80 23.81 -11.63
C ASN A 221 5.55 22.45 -11.75
N LYS A 222 5.24 21.50 -10.88
CA LYS A 222 5.78 20.15 -10.94
C LYS A 222 4.66 19.15 -11.24
N LEU A 223 4.96 18.20 -12.13
CA LEU A 223 4.08 17.06 -12.37
C LEU A 223 4.42 15.96 -11.35
N ASN A 224 3.44 15.60 -10.55
CA ASN A 224 3.57 14.52 -9.58
C ASN A 224 2.78 13.31 -10.06
N LEU A 225 3.39 12.13 -9.98
CA LEU A 225 2.79 10.84 -10.33
C LEU A 225 2.89 9.91 -9.12
N LYS A 226 1.79 9.24 -8.80
CA LYS A 226 1.74 8.20 -7.77
C LYS A 226 1.24 6.90 -8.39
N LEU A 227 2.00 5.85 -8.19
CA LEU A 227 1.71 4.49 -8.64
C LEU A 227 1.47 3.61 -7.42
N VAL A 228 0.34 2.91 -7.41
CA VAL A 228 -0.04 1.96 -6.35
C VAL A 228 -0.23 0.59 -6.97
N TYR A 229 0.44 -0.41 -6.43
CA TYR A 229 0.42 -1.77 -6.95
C TYR A 229 -0.48 -2.65 -6.07
N ASN A 230 -1.58 -3.14 -6.63
CA ASN A 230 -2.58 -3.92 -5.88
C ASN A 230 -2.15 -5.35 -5.54
N GLN A 231 -1.15 -5.86 -6.23
CA GLN A 231 -0.58 -7.21 -5.99
C GLN A 231 0.60 -7.18 -5.01
N GLY A 232 0.90 -6.03 -4.43
CA GLY A 232 2.02 -5.85 -3.52
C GLY A 232 1.82 -4.70 -2.55
N ILE A 233 2.85 -4.45 -1.79
CA ILE A 233 2.92 -3.38 -0.79
C ILE A 233 3.58 -2.11 -1.33
N PHE A 234 3.82 -2.05 -2.65
CA PHE A 234 4.64 -0.99 -3.23
C PHE A 234 3.79 0.21 -3.63
N ILE A 235 4.32 1.38 -3.35
CA ILE A 235 3.84 2.67 -3.84
C ILE A 235 5.05 3.42 -4.36
N ASP A 236 5.00 3.84 -5.59
CA ASP A 236 6.04 4.69 -6.17
C ASP A 236 5.53 6.11 -6.32
N THR A 237 6.36 7.08 -5.97
CA THR A 237 6.10 8.48 -6.25
C THR A 237 7.19 9.06 -7.13
N LEU A 238 6.79 9.76 -8.16
CA LEU A 238 7.67 10.43 -9.11
C LEU A 238 7.28 11.89 -9.18
N GLU A 239 8.25 12.76 -8.97
CA GLU A 239 8.11 14.21 -9.15
C GLU A 239 8.94 14.62 -10.37
N PHE A 240 8.29 15.27 -11.31
CA PHE A 240 8.92 15.79 -12.53
C PHE A 240 8.91 17.31 -12.51
N ASN A 241 10.08 17.90 -12.58
CA ASN A 241 10.27 19.35 -12.70
C ASN A 241 10.96 19.67 -14.03
N TYR A 242 10.31 20.45 -14.87
CA TYR A 242 10.87 20.91 -16.14
C TYR A 242 11.44 22.31 -15.97
N TYR A 243 12.73 22.46 -16.18
CA TYR A 243 13.43 23.73 -16.07
C TYR A 243 14.66 23.76 -16.99
N ASN A 244 14.94 24.92 -17.63
CA ASN A 244 16.08 25.11 -18.53
C ASN A 244 16.23 24.01 -19.60
N HIS A 245 15.12 23.64 -20.26
CA HIS A 245 15.10 22.60 -21.31
C HIS A 245 15.55 21.21 -20.82
N GLN A 246 15.47 20.94 -19.53
CA GLN A 246 15.78 19.64 -18.93
C GLN A 246 14.65 19.18 -18.02
N LEU A 247 14.45 17.87 -17.94
CA LEU A 247 13.55 17.24 -16.98
C LEU A 247 14.36 16.73 -15.78
N TYR A 248 14.00 17.22 -14.61
CA TYR A 248 14.50 16.74 -13.32
C TYR A 248 13.48 15.77 -12.75
N LEU A 249 13.89 14.52 -12.55
CA LEU A 249 13.07 13.48 -11.97
C LEU A 249 13.56 13.14 -10.57
N HIS A 250 12.67 13.26 -9.60
CA HIS A 250 12.83 12.67 -8.28
C HIS A 250 11.92 11.44 -8.17
N TYR A 251 12.54 10.26 -8.13
CA TYR A 251 11.85 8.98 -7.96
C TYR A 251 12.03 8.49 -6.53
N ASN A 252 10.93 8.31 -5.81
CA ASN A 252 10.91 7.85 -4.45
C ASN A 252 10.03 6.58 -4.32
N PRO A 253 10.65 5.40 -4.26
CA PRO A 253 9.96 4.16 -3.96
C PRO A 253 9.66 4.08 -2.45
N THR A 254 8.44 3.71 -2.08
CA THR A 254 8.03 3.63 -0.67
C THR A 254 8.52 2.41 0.07
N SER A 255 9.05 1.41 -0.60
CA SER A 255 9.54 0.21 0.06
C SER A 255 11.07 0.20 0.14
N SER A 256 11.59 0.59 1.30
CA SER A 256 13.02 0.58 1.57
C SER A 256 13.57 -0.80 1.99
N PHE A 257 12.71 -1.76 2.36
CA PHE A 257 13.15 -2.90 3.16
C PHE A 257 13.73 -4.09 2.38
N ILE A 258 13.39 -4.29 1.12
CA ILE A 258 13.82 -5.50 0.40
C ILE A 258 14.72 -5.22 -0.80
N ILE A 259 14.45 -4.20 -1.63
CA ILE A 259 15.19 -3.99 -2.88
C ILE A 259 15.34 -2.51 -3.27
N ARG A 260 14.48 -1.62 -2.82
CA ARG A 260 14.39 -0.22 -3.24
C ARG A 260 14.70 0.71 -2.07
N THR A 261 15.96 0.96 -1.84
CA THR A 261 16.43 1.51 -0.57
C THR A 261 16.60 3.01 -0.51
N LYS A 262 16.58 3.73 -1.64
CA LYS A 262 16.86 5.16 -1.62
C LYS A 262 16.10 5.92 -2.72
N PRO A 263 15.73 7.18 -2.46
CA PRO A 263 15.29 8.09 -3.51
C PRO A 263 16.37 8.24 -4.58
N HIS A 264 15.96 8.37 -5.82
CA HIS A 264 16.84 8.58 -6.96
C HIS A 264 16.54 9.93 -7.62
N TYR A 265 17.58 10.62 -8.02
CA TYR A 265 17.49 11.89 -8.72
C TYR A 265 18.15 11.75 -10.09
N PHE A 266 17.42 12.14 -11.13
CA PHE A 266 17.88 12.08 -12.50
C PHE A 266 17.68 13.43 -13.18
N ILE A 267 18.58 13.76 -14.08
CA ILE A 267 18.47 14.94 -14.94
C ILE A 267 18.56 14.46 -16.38
N SER A 268 17.63 14.86 -17.21
CA SER A 268 17.67 14.56 -18.64
C SER A 268 18.81 15.30 -19.31
N ASN A 269 19.24 14.79 -20.46
CA ASN A 269 20.14 15.54 -21.33
C ASN A 269 19.46 16.84 -21.77
N PRO A 270 20.21 17.93 -22.01
CA PRO A 270 19.64 19.16 -22.56
C PRO A 270 19.00 18.89 -23.92
N ILE A 271 17.85 19.50 -24.14
CA ILE A 271 17.19 19.47 -25.45
C ILE A 271 17.79 20.60 -26.27
N LYS A 272 18.29 20.24 -27.46
CA LYS A 272 18.91 21.19 -28.39
C LYS A 272 17.83 22.00 -29.13
#